data_c5aa3603b273f002a21b96b1dcf65d7d
#
_entry.id   c5aa3603b273f002a21b96b1dcf65d7d
#
_cell.length_a   1.000
_cell.length_b   1.000
_cell.length_c   1.000
_cell.angle_alpha   90.00
_cell.angle_beta   90.00
_cell.angle_gamma   90.00
#
_symmetry.space_group_name_H-M   'P 1'
#
loop_
_entity.id
_entity.type
_entity.pdbx_description
1 polymer ?
#
loop_
_entity_poly.entity_id
_entity_poly.type
_entity_poly.pdbx_seq_one_letter_code
_entity_poly.pdbx_strand_id
1 'polypeptide(L)'
;MADAEIIRRCIELKKLGYIIALDDYEYSENTKALFELADIIKLDFHTSREAVERTAEKCITYNKIMLAEKVETQLEVEYAKRLGCTYMQGYFFAKPLLMTHRTNTPMAKTFLHILGLVYSPEPDYEEIAAVISTGVVLTIRLLRLINVMYGSTGNKISTIHQALVLLGFEKLKEWIYLVGLQRLQKDPPDELIRLALFRAKFCESISKVMPGQYIHRKEMYLMGLMSVVAGTTDERDIGNVMKELPVTDEIKNGLLGADGLFGDVFRLVVDYEHANWDKVEEFVKKYNVDAQQLANEYVQCVRFMQQFYIG
;
A
#
# COMPACT_ATOMS: atom_id res chain seq x y z
N MET A 1 19.67 -21.72 -26.11
CA MET A 1 19.38 -23.02 -25.46
C MET A 1 19.39 -22.79 -23.97
N ALA A 2 18.38 -23.27 -23.25
CA ALA A 2 18.42 -23.26 -21.80
C ALA A 2 19.60 -24.10 -21.33
N ASP A 3 20.46 -23.54 -20.48
CA ASP A 3 21.64 -24.22 -19.94
C ASP A 3 21.17 -25.43 -19.11
N ALA A 4 21.76 -26.60 -19.39
CA ALA A 4 21.43 -27.84 -18.68
C ALA A 4 21.65 -27.72 -17.15
N GLU A 5 22.61 -26.90 -16.73
CA GLU A 5 22.86 -26.61 -15.32
C GLU A 5 21.76 -25.79 -14.68
N ILE A 6 21.23 -24.77 -15.37
CA ILE A 6 20.09 -23.98 -14.90
C ILE A 6 18.86 -24.87 -14.72
N ILE A 7 18.58 -25.73 -15.70
CA ILE A 7 17.45 -26.68 -15.62
C ILE A 7 17.59 -27.60 -14.38
N ARG A 8 18.81 -28.15 -14.17
CA ARG A 8 19.07 -29.01 -13.03
C ARG A 8 18.83 -28.27 -11.69
N ARG A 9 19.32 -27.05 -11.58
CA ARG A 9 19.13 -26.21 -10.38
C ARG A 9 17.67 -25.85 -10.14
N CYS A 10 16.90 -25.54 -11.19
CA CYS A 10 15.46 -25.31 -11.07
C CYS A 10 14.74 -26.56 -10.54
N ILE A 11 15.11 -27.76 -11.03
CA ILE A 11 14.54 -29.04 -10.54
C ILE A 11 14.87 -29.24 -9.06
N GLU A 12 16.10 -28.97 -8.63
CA GLU A 12 16.52 -29.08 -7.22
C GLU A 12 15.71 -28.12 -6.34
N LEU A 13 15.56 -26.85 -6.74
CA LEU A 13 14.78 -25.86 -6.01
C LEU A 13 13.30 -26.27 -5.89
N LYS A 14 12.69 -26.78 -6.96
CA LYS A 14 11.32 -27.29 -6.90
C LYS A 14 11.16 -28.44 -5.93
N LYS A 15 12.12 -29.37 -5.85
CA LYS A 15 12.10 -30.45 -4.85
C LYS A 15 12.16 -29.94 -3.41
N LEU A 16 12.78 -28.79 -3.19
CA LEU A 16 12.82 -28.11 -1.90
C LEU A 16 11.55 -27.26 -1.61
N GLY A 17 10.57 -27.26 -2.53
CA GLY A 17 9.31 -26.54 -2.36
C GLY A 17 9.31 -25.09 -2.86
N TYR A 18 10.35 -24.65 -3.58
CA TYR A 18 10.38 -23.32 -4.17
C TYR A 18 9.48 -23.22 -5.41
N ILE A 19 8.86 -22.06 -5.58
CA ILE A 19 8.09 -21.68 -6.77
C ILE A 19 9.05 -21.00 -7.76
N ILE A 20 9.06 -21.46 -9.00
CA ILE A 20 9.92 -20.92 -10.06
C ILE A 20 9.11 -19.93 -10.90
N ALA A 21 9.59 -18.68 -10.99
CA ALA A 21 9.05 -17.67 -11.87
C ALA A 21 10.07 -17.33 -12.98
N LEU A 22 9.62 -17.27 -14.22
CA LEU A 22 10.43 -16.81 -15.35
C LEU A 22 10.13 -15.33 -15.62
N ASP A 23 11.18 -14.53 -15.60
CA ASP A 23 11.16 -13.09 -15.82
C ASP A 23 11.48 -12.75 -17.27
N ASP A 24 10.88 -11.66 -17.81
CA ASP A 24 11.07 -11.18 -19.19
C ASP A 24 10.97 -12.33 -20.23
N TYR A 25 10.02 -13.24 -20.05
CA TYR A 25 9.97 -14.48 -20.80
C TYR A 25 9.06 -14.38 -22.04
N GLU A 26 9.64 -14.70 -23.20
CA GLU A 26 8.90 -14.96 -24.43
C GLU A 26 8.96 -16.46 -24.77
N TYR A 27 7.81 -17.05 -25.07
CA TYR A 27 7.76 -18.47 -25.42
C TYR A 27 8.49 -18.78 -26.73
N SER A 28 9.42 -19.76 -26.64
CA SER A 28 10.08 -20.36 -27.80
C SER A 28 10.32 -21.86 -27.55
N GLU A 29 10.41 -22.66 -28.63
CA GLU A 29 10.75 -24.09 -28.51
C GLU A 29 12.13 -24.32 -27.85
N ASN A 30 13.06 -23.39 -28.01
CA ASN A 30 14.41 -23.48 -27.42
C ASN A 30 14.41 -23.28 -25.88
N THR A 31 13.40 -22.65 -25.33
CA THR A 31 13.26 -22.37 -23.90
C THR A 31 12.13 -23.17 -23.25
N LYS A 32 11.49 -24.07 -24.01
CA LYS A 32 10.35 -24.85 -23.56
C LYS A 32 10.60 -25.64 -22.27
N ALA A 33 11.79 -26.21 -22.11
CA ALA A 33 12.14 -26.96 -20.90
C ALA A 33 12.08 -26.11 -19.61
N LEU A 34 12.50 -24.83 -19.67
CA LEU A 34 12.35 -23.90 -18.55
C LEU A 34 10.89 -23.51 -18.34
N PHE A 35 10.15 -23.30 -19.43
CA PHE A 35 8.72 -22.99 -19.38
C PHE A 35 7.93 -24.10 -18.70
N GLU A 36 8.21 -25.36 -19.01
CA GLU A 36 7.54 -26.50 -18.39
C GLU A 36 7.85 -26.62 -16.90
N LEU A 37 9.06 -26.27 -16.46
CA LEU A 37 9.47 -26.26 -15.06
C LEU A 37 8.88 -25.08 -14.25
N ALA A 38 8.65 -23.95 -14.89
CA ALA A 38 8.14 -22.75 -14.22
C ALA A 38 6.72 -22.92 -13.70
N ASP A 39 6.42 -22.27 -12.59
CA ASP A 39 5.09 -22.16 -12.00
C ASP A 39 4.41 -20.86 -12.42
N ILE A 40 5.21 -19.77 -12.50
CA ILE A 40 4.77 -18.43 -12.85
C ILE A 40 5.54 -17.95 -14.09
N ILE A 41 4.81 -17.37 -15.04
CA ILE A 41 5.40 -16.69 -16.20
C ILE A 41 5.07 -15.20 -16.09
N LYS A 42 6.11 -14.38 -16.13
CA LYS A 42 5.99 -12.92 -16.10
C LYS A 42 5.94 -12.41 -17.53
N LEU A 43 4.88 -11.66 -17.83
CA LEU A 43 4.59 -11.11 -19.15
C LEU A 43 4.92 -9.62 -19.14
N ASP A 44 6.00 -9.21 -19.83
CA ASP A 44 6.38 -7.81 -19.94
C ASP A 44 5.48 -7.08 -20.94
N PHE A 45 4.67 -6.14 -20.45
CA PHE A 45 3.73 -5.36 -21.28
C PHE A 45 4.41 -4.27 -22.12
N HIS A 46 5.71 -4.04 -21.94
CA HIS A 46 6.50 -3.17 -22.83
C HIS A 46 6.99 -3.89 -24.08
N THR A 47 6.82 -5.22 -24.17
CA THR A 47 7.11 -5.96 -25.40
C THR A 47 5.96 -5.88 -26.41
N SER A 48 6.14 -6.50 -27.59
CA SER A 48 5.08 -6.47 -28.59
C SER A 48 3.83 -7.23 -28.11
N ARG A 49 2.68 -6.67 -28.43
CA ARG A 49 1.39 -7.27 -28.02
C ARG A 49 1.22 -8.71 -28.54
N GLU A 50 1.73 -8.98 -29.73
CA GLU A 50 1.69 -10.31 -30.33
C GLU A 50 2.55 -11.32 -29.55
N ALA A 51 3.70 -10.89 -29.00
CA ALA A 51 4.55 -11.72 -28.16
C ALA A 51 3.88 -12.05 -26.82
N VAL A 52 3.25 -11.03 -26.20
CA VAL A 52 2.49 -11.20 -24.96
C VAL A 52 1.32 -12.18 -25.16
N GLU A 53 0.49 -11.97 -26.17
CA GLU A 53 -0.68 -12.80 -26.46
C GLU A 53 -0.27 -14.26 -26.77
N ARG A 54 0.77 -14.46 -27.59
CA ARG A 54 1.31 -15.80 -27.91
C ARG A 54 1.81 -16.52 -26.65
N THR A 55 2.53 -15.82 -25.75
CA THR A 55 3.03 -16.40 -24.52
C THR A 55 1.87 -16.71 -23.57
N ALA A 56 0.87 -15.83 -23.47
CA ALA A 56 -0.32 -16.03 -22.66
C ALA A 56 -1.14 -17.25 -23.10
N GLU A 57 -1.34 -17.46 -24.42
CA GLU A 57 -1.99 -18.65 -24.97
C GLU A 57 -1.28 -19.94 -24.55
N LYS A 58 0.06 -19.96 -24.56
CA LYS A 58 0.83 -21.09 -24.06
C LYS A 58 0.67 -21.27 -22.56
N CYS A 59 0.67 -20.18 -21.78
CA CYS A 59 0.43 -20.26 -20.34
C CYS A 59 -0.93 -20.89 -20.02
N ILE A 60 -1.97 -20.52 -20.74
CA ILE A 60 -3.32 -21.13 -20.60
C ILE A 60 -3.25 -22.63 -20.93
N THR A 61 -2.63 -22.99 -22.06
CA THR A 61 -2.54 -24.37 -22.53
C THR A 61 -1.82 -25.29 -21.52
N TYR A 62 -0.78 -24.74 -20.85
CA TYR A 62 0.04 -25.48 -19.87
C TYR A 62 -0.36 -25.22 -18.42
N ASN A 63 -1.49 -24.53 -18.18
CA ASN A 63 -2.01 -24.17 -16.86
C ASN A 63 -0.96 -23.46 -15.97
N LYS A 64 -0.26 -22.48 -16.55
CA LYS A 64 0.72 -21.66 -15.84
C LYS A 64 0.07 -20.43 -15.22
N ILE A 65 0.57 -20.01 -14.05
CA ILE A 65 0.18 -18.73 -13.46
C ILE A 65 0.85 -17.62 -14.25
N MET A 66 0.05 -16.60 -14.64
CA MET A 66 0.56 -15.42 -15.33
C MET A 66 0.62 -14.23 -14.42
N LEU A 67 1.75 -13.50 -14.49
CA LEU A 67 1.98 -12.22 -13.83
C LEU A 67 2.24 -11.16 -14.92
N ALA A 68 1.37 -10.16 -15.04
CA ALA A 68 1.62 -9.02 -15.93
C ALA A 68 2.59 -8.04 -15.28
N GLU A 69 3.67 -7.70 -15.98
CA GLU A 69 4.67 -6.75 -15.53
C GLU A 69 4.59 -5.42 -16.27
N LYS A 70 5.15 -4.38 -15.65
CA LYS A 70 5.22 -3.03 -16.20
C LYS A 70 3.86 -2.44 -16.57
N VAL A 71 2.83 -2.80 -15.79
CA VAL A 71 1.48 -2.26 -15.95
C VAL A 71 1.48 -0.79 -15.53
N GLU A 72 1.19 0.13 -16.45
CA GLU A 72 1.26 1.58 -16.21
C GLU A 72 -0.09 2.30 -16.34
N THR A 73 -1.07 1.67 -16.98
CA THR A 73 -2.36 2.28 -17.27
C THR A 73 -3.54 1.38 -16.89
N GLN A 74 -4.71 2.01 -16.67
CA GLN A 74 -5.97 1.29 -16.44
C GLN A 74 -6.32 0.33 -17.60
N LEU A 75 -6.03 0.73 -18.84
CA LEU A 75 -6.28 -0.12 -20.01
C LEU A 75 -5.42 -1.38 -20.00
N GLU A 76 -4.19 -1.27 -19.50
CA GLU A 76 -3.30 -2.44 -19.33
C GLU A 76 -3.77 -3.36 -18.20
N VAL A 77 -4.33 -2.81 -17.12
CA VAL A 77 -4.97 -3.62 -16.07
C VAL A 77 -6.13 -4.43 -16.65
N GLU A 78 -6.99 -3.81 -17.45
CA GLU A 78 -8.12 -4.48 -18.11
C GLU A 78 -7.63 -5.52 -19.14
N TYR A 79 -6.54 -5.21 -19.82
CA TYR A 79 -5.92 -6.13 -20.77
C TYR A 79 -5.32 -7.34 -20.06
N ALA A 80 -4.58 -7.15 -18.95
CA ALA A 80 -4.06 -8.23 -18.13
C ALA A 80 -5.17 -9.16 -17.60
N LYS A 81 -6.28 -8.58 -17.13
CA LYS A 81 -7.47 -9.36 -16.73
C LYS A 81 -8.05 -10.18 -17.86
N ARG A 82 -8.15 -9.63 -19.06
CA ARG A 82 -8.66 -10.36 -20.25
C ARG A 82 -7.73 -11.49 -20.66
N LEU A 83 -6.41 -11.32 -20.52
CA LEU A 83 -5.44 -12.39 -20.77
C LEU A 83 -5.49 -13.50 -19.72
N GLY A 84 -6.15 -13.28 -18.56
CA GLY A 84 -6.22 -14.22 -17.45
C GLY A 84 -5.03 -14.14 -16.51
N CYS A 85 -4.33 -12.99 -16.45
CA CYS A 85 -3.24 -12.80 -15.47
C CYS A 85 -3.78 -12.83 -14.05
N THR A 86 -3.18 -13.68 -13.22
CA THR A 86 -3.52 -13.79 -11.78
C THR A 86 -2.90 -12.68 -10.96
N TYR A 87 -1.69 -12.27 -11.33
CA TYR A 87 -0.93 -11.23 -10.67
C TYR A 87 -0.60 -10.09 -11.63
N MET A 88 -0.42 -8.91 -11.08
CA MET A 88 -0.05 -7.71 -11.83
C MET A 88 0.97 -6.91 -11.04
N GLN A 89 2.01 -6.45 -11.72
CA GLN A 89 3.07 -5.62 -11.17
C GLN A 89 3.34 -4.46 -12.11
N GLY A 90 3.52 -3.26 -11.57
CA GLY A 90 3.88 -2.10 -12.39
C GLY A 90 3.60 -0.78 -11.72
N TYR A 91 4.04 0.27 -12.40
CA TYR A 91 3.98 1.64 -11.89
C TYR A 91 2.53 2.14 -11.71
N PHE A 92 1.55 1.55 -12.42
CA PHE A 92 0.13 1.86 -12.22
C PHE A 92 -0.29 1.75 -10.75
N PHE A 93 0.20 0.74 -10.04
CA PHE A 93 -0.16 0.47 -8.65
C PHE A 93 0.61 1.34 -7.65
N ALA A 94 1.74 1.89 -8.07
CA ALA A 94 2.57 2.82 -7.30
C ALA A 94 2.42 4.28 -7.75
N LYS A 95 1.72 4.50 -8.89
CA LYS A 95 1.58 5.83 -9.49
C LYS A 95 0.76 6.72 -8.60
N PRO A 96 1.33 7.86 -8.14
CA PRO A 96 0.55 8.88 -7.49
C PRO A 96 -0.54 9.34 -8.47
N LEU A 97 -1.79 9.14 -8.12
CA LEU A 97 -2.90 9.66 -8.92
C LEU A 97 -2.93 11.18 -8.74
N LEU A 98 -2.59 11.90 -9.80
CA LEU A 98 -2.63 13.36 -9.82
C LEU A 98 -4.00 13.84 -9.32
N MET A 99 -4.02 14.48 -8.16
CA MET A 99 -5.20 15.18 -7.66
C MET A 99 -5.43 16.41 -8.53
N THR A 100 -6.19 16.24 -9.61
CA THR A 100 -6.68 17.39 -10.37
C THR A 100 -7.61 18.23 -9.49
N HIS A 101 -7.16 19.40 -9.08
CA HIS A 101 -7.92 20.58 -8.58
C HIS A 101 -9.32 20.32 -7.96
N ARG A 102 -9.43 19.52 -6.87
CA ARG A 102 -10.71 19.41 -6.14
C ARG A 102 -10.59 19.44 -4.61
N THR A 103 -9.55 20.07 -4.07
CA THR A 103 -9.43 20.36 -2.64
C THR A 103 -10.53 21.30 -2.12
N ASN A 104 -11.30 21.94 -3.01
CA ASN A 104 -12.40 22.84 -2.67
C ASN A 104 -13.79 22.18 -2.61
N THR A 105 -13.90 20.86 -2.63
CA THR A 105 -15.21 20.23 -2.41
C THR A 105 -15.63 20.37 -0.95
N PRO A 106 -16.92 20.64 -0.64
CA PRO A 106 -17.41 20.71 0.73
C PRO A 106 -17.00 19.50 1.58
N MET A 107 -16.84 18.37 0.93
CA MET A 107 -16.50 17.09 1.53
C MET A 107 -15.02 16.95 1.89
N ALA A 108 -14.11 17.51 1.10
CA ALA A 108 -12.69 17.57 1.46
C ALA A 108 -12.49 18.47 2.69
N LYS A 109 -13.21 19.58 2.78
CA LYS A 109 -13.20 20.45 3.96
C LYS A 109 -13.72 19.73 5.22
N THR A 110 -14.82 19.01 5.10
CA THR A 110 -15.35 18.21 6.22
C THR A 110 -14.35 17.15 6.68
N PHE A 111 -13.70 16.47 5.75
CA PHE A 111 -12.69 15.47 6.06
C PHE A 111 -11.47 16.08 6.78
N LEU A 112 -10.92 17.18 6.28
CA LEU A 112 -9.81 17.89 6.93
C LEU A 112 -10.22 18.43 8.30
N HIS A 113 -11.46 18.90 8.46
CA HIS A 113 -11.99 19.31 9.75
C HIS A 113 -12.04 18.17 10.75
N ILE A 114 -12.59 17.01 10.37
CA ILE A 114 -12.60 15.81 11.23
C ILE A 114 -11.17 15.40 11.62
N LEU A 115 -10.22 15.42 10.68
CA LEU A 115 -8.82 15.17 10.98
C LEU A 115 -8.28 16.13 12.03
N GLY A 116 -8.53 17.43 11.88
CA GLY A 116 -8.11 18.43 12.85
C GLY A 116 -8.63 18.16 14.25
N LEU A 117 -9.92 17.77 14.38
CA LEU A 117 -10.55 17.44 15.65
C LEU A 117 -9.96 16.18 16.29
N VAL A 118 -9.75 15.14 15.50
CA VAL A 118 -9.24 13.83 15.99
C VAL A 118 -7.76 13.91 16.41
N TYR A 119 -7.01 14.86 15.81
CA TYR A 119 -5.61 15.11 16.17
C TYR A 119 -5.41 16.30 17.11
N SER A 120 -6.49 16.90 17.61
CA SER A 120 -6.36 17.93 18.64
C SER A 120 -5.70 17.33 19.91
N PRO A 121 -5.03 18.14 20.75
CA PRO A 121 -4.48 17.68 22.03
C PRO A 121 -5.55 17.08 22.95
N GLU A 122 -6.77 17.60 22.89
CA GLU A 122 -7.93 17.16 23.66
C GLU A 122 -9.09 16.87 22.70
N PRO A 123 -9.13 15.67 22.04
CA PRO A 123 -10.17 15.35 21.09
C PRO A 123 -11.51 15.08 21.80
N ASP A 124 -12.59 15.72 21.32
CA ASP A 124 -13.94 15.56 21.85
C ASP A 124 -14.80 14.66 20.94
N TYR A 125 -15.35 13.60 21.50
CA TYR A 125 -16.25 12.68 20.79
C TYR A 125 -17.54 13.35 20.32
N GLU A 126 -18.11 14.28 21.09
CA GLU A 126 -19.34 14.97 20.74
C GLU A 126 -19.13 15.87 19.53
N GLU A 127 -18.04 16.63 19.50
CA GLU A 127 -17.71 17.50 18.39
C GLU A 127 -17.43 16.69 17.11
N ILE A 128 -16.66 15.61 17.22
CA ILE A 128 -16.38 14.70 16.11
C ILE A 128 -17.67 14.05 15.61
N ALA A 129 -18.54 13.58 16.51
CA ALA A 129 -19.83 13.00 16.17
C ALA A 129 -20.72 13.99 15.42
N ALA A 130 -20.77 15.25 15.87
CA ALA A 130 -21.53 16.30 15.23
C ALA A 130 -21.07 16.51 13.77
N VAL A 131 -19.75 16.59 13.53
CA VAL A 131 -19.23 16.77 12.18
C VAL A 131 -19.45 15.54 11.29
N ILE A 132 -19.29 14.30 11.81
CA ILE A 132 -19.56 13.07 11.06
C ILE A 132 -21.05 12.99 10.69
N SER A 133 -21.96 13.40 11.59
CA SER A 133 -23.41 13.36 11.37
C SER A 133 -23.87 14.25 10.21
N THR A 134 -23.12 15.29 9.85
CA THR A 134 -23.44 16.11 8.68
C THR A 134 -23.26 15.36 7.35
N GLY A 135 -22.52 14.22 7.37
CA GLY A 135 -22.22 13.42 6.21
C GLY A 135 -22.91 12.05 6.22
N VAL A 136 -24.09 11.93 5.59
CA VAL A 136 -24.86 10.66 5.54
C VAL A 136 -24.00 9.45 5.18
N VAL A 137 -23.13 9.58 4.18
CA VAL A 137 -22.28 8.45 3.73
C VAL A 137 -21.20 8.11 4.75
N LEU A 138 -20.63 9.11 5.45
CA LEU A 138 -19.68 8.88 6.54
C LEU A 138 -20.33 8.15 7.69
N THR A 139 -21.51 8.59 8.09
CA THR A 139 -22.32 7.95 9.13
C THR A 139 -22.60 6.48 8.82
N ILE A 140 -23.09 6.19 7.60
CA ILE A 140 -23.40 4.81 7.20
C ILE A 140 -22.15 3.93 7.22
N ARG A 141 -21.01 4.43 6.72
CA ARG A 141 -19.75 3.68 6.71
C ARG A 141 -19.23 3.40 8.11
N LEU A 142 -19.28 4.39 9.01
CA LEU A 142 -18.89 4.21 10.41
C LEU A 142 -19.73 3.15 11.10
N LEU A 143 -21.05 3.27 10.99
CA LEU A 143 -21.97 2.32 11.61
C LEU A 143 -21.83 0.90 11.04
N ARG A 144 -21.60 0.75 9.73
CA ARG A 144 -21.30 -0.55 9.11
C ARG A 144 -20.02 -1.16 9.67
N LEU A 145 -18.93 -0.39 9.71
CA LEU A 145 -17.66 -0.86 10.27
C LEU A 145 -17.83 -1.41 11.68
N ILE A 146 -18.44 -0.62 12.55
CA ILE A 146 -18.62 -0.98 13.95
C ILE A 146 -19.53 -2.19 14.11
N ASN A 147 -20.62 -2.29 13.34
CA ASN A 147 -21.50 -3.45 13.39
C ASN A 147 -20.86 -4.72 12.83
N VAL A 148 -19.91 -4.62 11.90
CA VAL A 148 -19.10 -5.77 11.46
C VAL A 148 -18.13 -6.20 12.56
N MET A 149 -17.47 -5.25 13.24
CA MET A 149 -16.47 -5.54 14.26
C MET A 149 -17.08 -6.04 15.59
N TYR A 150 -18.23 -5.51 15.97
CA TYR A 150 -18.84 -5.72 17.31
C TYR A 150 -20.28 -6.23 17.27
N GLY A 151 -20.90 -6.37 16.12
CA GLY A 151 -22.32 -6.77 15.96
C GLY A 151 -22.62 -8.22 16.35
N SER A 152 -21.61 -9.06 16.59
CA SER A 152 -21.77 -10.44 17.08
C SER A 152 -22.25 -10.52 18.55
N THR A 153 -22.26 -9.40 19.28
CA THR A 153 -22.69 -9.33 20.69
C THR A 153 -24.20 -9.12 20.89
N GLY A 154 -25.00 -9.17 19.83
CA GLY A 154 -26.46 -9.16 19.88
C GLY A 154 -27.12 -7.79 19.82
N ASN A 155 -26.47 -6.70 20.13
CA ASN A 155 -27.03 -5.35 20.06
C ASN A 155 -26.44 -4.57 18.88
N LYS A 156 -27.29 -4.16 17.92
CA LYS A 156 -26.88 -3.28 16.82
C LYS A 156 -26.57 -1.89 17.34
N ILE A 157 -25.37 -1.40 16.98
CA ILE A 157 -24.95 -0.04 17.28
C ILE A 157 -25.62 0.89 16.27
N SER A 158 -26.40 1.85 16.78
CA SER A 158 -27.25 2.73 15.97
C SER A 158 -26.88 4.21 16.07
N THR A 159 -26.00 4.60 17.01
CA THR A 159 -25.61 6.01 17.18
C THR A 159 -24.13 6.21 16.86
N ILE A 160 -23.80 7.38 16.30
CA ILE A 160 -22.42 7.76 15.96
C ILE A 160 -21.59 7.83 17.25
N HIS A 161 -22.10 8.43 18.30
CA HIS A 161 -21.39 8.55 19.57
C HIS A 161 -20.98 7.17 20.13
N GLN A 162 -21.91 6.21 20.19
CA GLN A 162 -21.60 4.83 20.62
C GLN A 162 -20.53 4.20 19.72
N ALA A 163 -20.63 4.40 18.40
CA ALA A 163 -19.66 3.90 17.44
C ALA A 163 -18.26 4.46 17.72
N LEU A 164 -18.15 5.77 17.98
CA LEU A 164 -16.88 6.43 18.26
C LEU A 164 -16.27 5.97 19.59
N VAL A 165 -17.07 5.84 20.63
CA VAL A 165 -16.61 5.35 21.95
C VAL A 165 -16.07 3.92 21.85
N LEU A 166 -16.79 3.05 21.12
CA LEU A 166 -16.35 1.66 20.93
C LEU A 166 -15.11 1.53 20.04
N LEU A 167 -14.98 2.38 19.01
CA LEU A 167 -13.84 2.39 18.12
C LEU A 167 -12.59 2.90 18.84
N GLY A 168 -12.76 3.93 19.66
CA GLY A 168 -11.67 4.65 20.29
C GLY A 168 -10.90 5.57 19.30
N PHE A 169 -10.21 6.58 19.81
CA PHE A 169 -9.54 7.59 18.97
C PHE A 169 -8.49 7.01 18.03
N GLU A 170 -7.73 6.00 18.44
CA GLU A 170 -6.67 5.44 17.60
C GLU A 170 -7.24 4.76 16.34
N LYS A 171 -8.24 3.89 16.50
CA LYS A 171 -8.90 3.25 15.35
C LYS A 171 -9.75 4.23 14.54
N LEU A 172 -10.28 5.27 15.19
CA LEU A 172 -11.00 6.34 14.52
C LEU A 172 -10.07 7.11 13.57
N LYS A 173 -8.85 7.42 14.00
CA LYS A 173 -7.82 8.02 13.15
C LYS A 173 -7.56 7.18 11.91
N GLU A 174 -7.28 5.89 12.08
CA GLU A 174 -7.07 4.96 10.97
C GLU A 174 -8.26 4.94 10.01
N TRP A 175 -9.48 4.84 10.56
CA TRP A 175 -10.70 4.79 9.76
C TRP A 175 -10.94 6.08 8.97
N ILE A 176 -10.75 7.24 9.59
CA ILE A 176 -10.92 8.54 8.92
C ILE A 176 -9.94 8.66 7.75
N TYR A 177 -8.69 8.26 7.92
CA TYR A 177 -7.72 8.26 6.83
C TYR A 177 -8.14 7.36 5.67
N LEU A 178 -8.56 6.14 5.98
CA LEU A 178 -9.03 5.19 4.96
C LEU A 178 -10.21 5.75 4.16
N VAL A 179 -11.19 6.32 4.86
CA VAL A 179 -12.35 6.93 4.22
C VAL A 179 -11.98 8.19 3.44
N GLY A 180 -11.01 8.97 3.94
CA GLY A 180 -10.50 10.16 3.26
C GLY A 180 -9.79 9.82 1.97
N LEU A 181 -8.90 8.83 2.00
CA LEU A 181 -8.21 8.33 0.81
C LEU A 181 -9.19 7.83 -0.26
N GLN A 182 -10.23 7.09 0.13
CA GLN A 182 -11.28 6.65 -0.80
C GLN A 182 -12.07 7.79 -1.44
N ARG A 183 -12.09 8.98 -0.86
CA ARG A 183 -12.91 10.11 -1.33
C ARG A 183 -12.16 11.22 -2.03
N LEU A 184 -10.87 11.31 -1.82
CA LEU A 184 -10.01 12.21 -2.59
C LEU A 184 -10.01 11.83 -4.08
N GLN A 185 -10.48 10.62 -4.39
CA GLN A 185 -10.71 10.11 -5.74
C GLN A 185 -12.11 9.53 -5.88
N LYS A 186 -12.67 9.55 -7.11
CA LYS A 186 -14.02 9.01 -7.39
C LYS A 186 -14.14 7.52 -7.09
N ASP A 187 -13.05 6.76 -7.24
CA ASP A 187 -12.84 5.37 -6.82
C ASP A 187 -11.31 5.15 -6.80
N PRO A 188 -10.62 5.33 -5.65
CA PRO A 188 -9.20 5.01 -5.58
C PRO A 188 -9.04 3.50 -5.82
N PRO A 189 -8.04 3.07 -6.58
CA PRO A 189 -7.70 1.66 -6.66
C PRO A 189 -7.49 1.13 -5.23
N ASP A 190 -8.02 -0.05 -4.94
CA ASP A 190 -7.82 -0.71 -3.64
C ASP A 190 -6.32 -0.79 -3.30
N GLU A 191 -5.47 -0.85 -4.31
CA GLU A 191 -4.00 -0.88 -4.22
C GLU A 191 -3.42 0.37 -3.57
N LEU A 192 -3.99 1.56 -3.80
CA LEU A 192 -3.51 2.79 -3.17
C LEU A 192 -3.79 2.79 -1.66
N ILE A 193 -4.96 2.29 -1.27
CA ILE A 193 -5.33 2.13 0.14
C ILE A 193 -4.40 1.11 0.80
N ARG A 194 -4.10 0.02 0.11
CA ARG A 194 -3.18 -1.02 0.59
C ARG A 194 -1.78 -0.49 0.76
N LEU A 195 -1.29 0.26 -0.22
CA LEU A 195 0.02 0.92 -0.16
C LEU A 195 0.10 1.88 1.04
N ALA A 196 -0.94 2.70 1.26
CA ALA A 196 -1.01 3.61 2.40
C ALA A 196 -0.92 2.86 3.73
N LEU A 197 -1.72 1.80 3.89
CA LEU A 197 -1.73 0.97 5.11
C LEU A 197 -0.41 0.23 5.31
N PHE A 198 0.15 -0.32 4.24
CA PHE A 198 1.44 -1.00 4.30
C PHE A 198 2.54 -0.04 4.76
N ARG A 199 2.65 1.14 4.12
CA ARG A 199 3.61 2.18 4.48
C ARG A 199 3.43 2.65 5.92
N ALA A 200 2.18 2.88 6.34
CA ALA A 200 1.86 3.23 7.73
C ALA A 200 2.39 2.19 8.70
N LYS A 201 2.07 0.92 8.44
CA LYS A 201 2.46 -0.19 9.30
C LYS A 201 3.96 -0.41 9.33
N PHE A 202 4.63 -0.28 8.19
CA PHE A 202 6.07 -0.45 8.11
C PHE A 202 6.82 0.72 8.76
N CYS A 203 6.41 1.98 8.56
CA CYS A 203 6.96 3.12 9.30
C CYS A 203 6.82 2.95 10.83
N GLU A 204 5.65 2.49 11.32
CA GLU A 204 5.45 2.17 12.73
C GLU A 204 6.43 1.08 13.20
N SER A 205 6.58 0.02 12.41
CA SER A 205 7.43 -1.13 12.76
C SER A 205 8.92 -0.76 12.76
N ILE A 206 9.37 0.11 11.87
CA ILE A 206 10.74 0.63 11.86
C ILE A 206 11.05 1.31 13.21
N SER A 207 10.11 2.08 13.78
CA SER A 207 10.33 2.73 15.08
C SER A 207 10.59 1.75 16.22
N LYS A 208 10.12 0.50 16.11
CA LYS A 208 10.34 -0.54 17.15
C LYS A 208 11.75 -1.08 17.14
N VAL A 209 12.36 -1.16 15.95
CA VAL A 209 13.72 -1.71 15.78
C VAL A 209 14.80 -0.63 15.87
N MET A 210 14.39 0.64 15.87
CA MET A 210 15.30 1.77 16.03
C MET A 210 15.52 2.10 17.51
N PRO A 211 16.76 2.09 18.01
CA PRO A 211 17.05 2.42 19.41
C PRO A 211 16.49 3.80 19.84
N GLY A 212 15.66 3.83 20.88
CA GLY A 212 15.12 5.06 21.45
C GLY A 212 14.00 5.74 20.65
N GLN A 213 13.58 5.21 19.49
CA GLN A 213 12.60 5.86 18.62
C GLN A 213 11.17 5.33 18.75
N TYR A 214 10.92 4.37 19.64
CA TYR A 214 9.58 3.81 19.83
C TYR A 214 8.51 4.84 20.24
N ILE A 215 8.94 5.94 20.88
CA ILE A 215 8.07 7.05 21.27
C ILE A 215 7.36 7.70 20.06
N HIS A 216 8.00 7.70 18.90
CA HIS A 216 7.47 8.29 17.65
C HIS A 216 6.65 7.34 16.80
N ARG A 217 6.30 6.15 17.32
CA ARG A 217 5.62 5.11 16.52
C ARG A 217 4.31 5.58 15.88
N LYS A 218 3.52 6.40 16.60
CA LYS A 218 2.23 6.90 16.12
C LYS A 218 2.39 7.94 15.01
N GLU A 219 3.34 8.84 15.19
CA GLU A 219 3.68 9.86 14.20
C GLU A 219 4.25 9.20 12.94
N MET A 220 5.08 8.17 13.07
CA MET A 220 5.61 7.41 11.94
C MET A 220 4.51 6.64 11.21
N TYR A 221 3.59 6.01 11.94
CA TYR A 221 2.39 5.40 11.33
C TYR A 221 1.62 6.41 10.49
N LEU A 222 1.36 7.59 11.06
CA LEU A 222 0.64 8.66 10.40
C LEU A 222 1.38 9.16 9.15
N MET A 223 2.69 9.34 9.24
CA MET A 223 3.52 9.72 8.10
C MET A 223 3.39 8.71 6.95
N GLY A 224 3.54 7.42 7.24
CA GLY A 224 3.40 6.36 6.23
C GLY A 224 2.03 6.36 5.57
N LEU A 225 0.96 6.55 6.36
CA LEU A 225 -0.41 6.63 5.85
C LEU A 225 -0.62 7.84 4.94
N MET A 226 -0.03 9.01 5.29
CA MET A 226 -0.14 10.24 4.50
C MET A 226 0.77 10.26 3.26
N SER A 227 1.71 9.34 3.16
CA SER A 227 2.69 9.31 2.07
C SER A 227 2.06 9.21 0.67
N VAL A 228 0.92 8.53 0.57
CA VAL A 228 0.20 8.43 -0.71
C VAL A 228 -0.47 9.74 -1.11
N VAL A 229 -0.86 10.59 -0.15
CA VAL A 229 -1.39 11.92 -0.42
C VAL A 229 -0.29 12.82 -0.95
N ALA A 230 0.90 12.77 -0.34
CA ALA A 230 2.06 13.51 -0.81
C ALA A 230 2.46 13.11 -2.23
N GLY A 231 2.46 11.80 -2.52
CA GLY A 231 2.79 11.27 -3.84
C GLY A 231 1.72 11.49 -4.92
N THR A 232 0.48 11.86 -4.55
CA THR A 232 -0.63 12.08 -5.51
C THR A 232 -0.78 13.54 -5.92
N THR A 233 0.02 14.45 -5.37
CA THR A 233 -0.08 15.89 -5.59
C THR A 233 1.00 16.36 -6.55
N ASP A 234 0.65 17.22 -7.52
CA ASP A 234 1.64 17.84 -8.41
C ASP A 234 2.68 18.60 -7.56
N GLU A 235 3.96 18.56 -7.93
CA GLU A 235 5.07 19.21 -7.19
C GLU A 235 4.78 20.68 -6.88
N ARG A 236 3.98 21.35 -7.73
CA ARG A 236 3.56 22.74 -7.52
C ARG A 236 2.52 22.94 -6.43
N ASP A 237 1.71 21.93 -6.14
CA ASP A 237 0.61 21.99 -5.18
C ASP A 237 0.91 21.27 -3.87
N ILE A 238 1.96 20.42 -3.82
CA ILE A 238 2.31 19.63 -2.64
C ILE A 238 2.53 20.52 -1.39
N GLY A 239 3.15 21.69 -1.56
CA GLY A 239 3.37 22.63 -0.47
C GLY A 239 2.07 23.20 0.11
N ASN A 240 1.04 23.37 -0.70
CA ASN A 240 -0.27 23.86 -0.26
C ASN A 240 -1.04 22.75 0.45
N VAL A 241 -1.03 21.52 -0.11
CA VAL A 241 -1.67 20.35 0.52
C VAL A 241 -1.01 20.06 1.87
N MET A 242 0.33 20.11 1.96
CA MET A 242 1.04 19.91 3.22
C MET A 242 0.69 20.95 4.29
N LYS A 243 0.45 22.22 3.92
CA LYS A 243 0.02 23.26 4.87
C LYS A 243 -1.35 22.98 5.47
N GLU A 244 -2.27 22.40 4.68
CA GLU A 244 -3.63 22.08 5.11
C GLU A 244 -3.72 20.77 5.91
N LEU A 245 -2.67 19.93 5.89
CA LEU A 245 -2.67 18.67 6.67
C LEU A 245 -2.51 18.97 8.17
N PRO A 246 -3.41 18.45 9.01
CA PRO A 246 -3.36 18.63 10.46
C PRO A 246 -2.34 17.65 11.10
N VAL A 247 -1.08 17.73 10.68
CA VAL A 247 0.03 16.92 11.18
C VAL A 247 1.19 17.82 11.57
N THR A 248 2.10 17.31 12.39
CA THR A 248 3.27 18.07 12.85
C THR A 248 4.20 18.44 11.71
N ASP A 249 5.00 19.48 11.90
CA ASP A 249 5.94 19.93 10.87
C ASP A 249 7.02 18.88 10.59
N GLU A 250 7.39 18.06 11.57
CA GLU A 250 8.31 16.93 11.40
C GLU A 250 7.76 15.91 10.38
N ILE A 251 6.46 15.57 10.48
CA ILE A 251 5.79 14.67 9.52
C ILE A 251 5.75 15.31 8.14
N LYS A 252 5.37 16.60 8.05
CA LYS A 252 5.32 17.33 6.77
C LYS A 252 6.68 17.35 6.09
N ASN A 253 7.71 17.71 6.86
CA ASN A 253 9.09 17.75 6.38
C ASN A 253 9.58 16.37 5.97
N GLY A 254 9.24 15.32 6.74
CA GLY A 254 9.56 13.94 6.41
C GLY A 254 8.96 13.51 5.06
N LEU A 255 7.69 13.82 4.82
CA LEU A 255 7.00 13.53 3.55
C LEU A 255 7.56 14.31 2.36
N LEU A 256 8.12 15.50 2.60
CA LEU A 256 8.80 16.32 1.58
C LEU A 256 10.26 15.89 1.35
N GLY A 257 10.72 14.84 2.03
CA GLY A 257 12.08 14.31 1.87
C GLY A 257 13.16 15.12 2.56
N ALA A 258 12.79 16.00 3.51
CA ALA A 258 13.77 16.76 4.30
C ALA A 258 14.65 15.83 5.14
N ASP A 259 15.86 16.29 5.45
CA ASP A 259 16.78 15.57 6.31
C ASP A 259 16.25 15.47 7.75
N GLY A 260 16.53 14.34 8.40
CA GLY A 260 16.09 14.05 9.76
C GLY A 260 15.42 12.70 9.89
N LEU A 261 15.06 12.34 11.13
CA LEU A 261 14.52 11.03 11.48
C LEU A 261 13.33 10.60 10.59
N PHE A 262 12.34 11.46 10.47
CA PHE A 262 11.11 11.15 9.71
C PHE A 262 11.37 11.00 8.21
N GLY A 263 12.19 11.89 7.64
CA GLY A 263 12.56 11.81 6.23
C GLY A 263 13.42 10.57 5.92
N ASP A 264 14.33 10.22 6.82
CA ASP A 264 15.15 9.02 6.66
C ASP A 264 14.32 7.74 6.74
N VAL A 265 13.36 7.67 7.70
CA VAL A 265 12.43 6.54 7.80
C VAL A 265 11.56 6.44 6.56
N PHE A 266 11.05 7.56 6.05
CA PHE A 266 10.23 7.54 4.85
C PHE A 266 11.04 7.12 3.61
N ARG A 267 12.27 7.63 3.45
CA ARG A 267 13.19 7.19 2.39
C ARG A 267 13.48 5.70 2.49
N LEU A 268 13.74 5.16 3.69
CA LEU A 268 13.94 3.72 3.89
C LEU A 268 12.75 2.90 3.37
N VAL A 269 11.51 3.31 3.67
CA VAL A 269 10.32 2.62 3.18
C VAL A 269 10.29 2.58 1.66
N VAL A 270 10.56 3.71 1.00
CA VAL A 270 10.61 3.83 -0.46
C VAL A 270 11.77 3.00 -1.04
N ASP A 271 12.93 3.01 -0.41
CA ASP A 271 14.09 2.23 -0.85
C ASP A 271 13.84 0.71 -0.71
N TYR A 272 13.11 0.28 0.33
CA TYR A 272 12.65 -1.11 0.46
C TYR A 272 11.69 -1.51 -0.67
N GLU A 273 10.74 -0.65 -1.02
CA GLU A 273 9.78 -0.88 -2.12
C GLU A 273 10.48 -1.01 -3.48
N HIS A 274 11.59 -0.28 -3.68
CA HIS A 274 12.37 -0.30 -4.92
C HIS A 274 13.57 -1.27 -4.88
N ALA A 275 13.73 -2.03 -3.81
CA ALA A 275 14.86 -2.94 -3.60
C ALA A 275 16.25 -2.24 -3.69
N ASN A 276 16.35 -0.99 -3.24
CA ASN A 276 17.58 -0.21 -3.19
C ASN A 276 18.45 -0.62 -1.99
N TRP A 277 18.97 -1.83 -2.01
CA TRP A 277 19.61 -2.47 -0.84
C TRP A 277 20.83 -1.71 -0.32
N ASP A 278 21.59 -1.02 -1.18
CA ASP A 278 22.72 -0.21 -0.76
C ASP A 278 22.26 0.92 0.19
N LYS A 279 21.17 1.60 -0.15
CA LYS A 279 20.60 2.66 0.70
C LYS A 279 19.96 2.12 1.98
N VAL A 280 19.36 0.94 1.92
CA VAL A 280 18.87 0.24 3.11
C VAL A 280 20.04 -0.05 4.06
N GLU A 281 21.17 -0.51 3.55
CA GLU A 281 22.36 -0.77 4.35
C GLU A 281 22.95 0.51 4.97
N GLU A 282 22.93 1.63 4.24
CA GLU A 282 23.32 2.94 4.77
C GLU A 282 22.46 3.36 5.95
N PHE A 283 21.13 3.19 5.85
CA PHE A 283 20.20 3.47 6.94
C PHE A 283 20.47 2.57 8.16
N VAL A 284 20.63 1.26 7.94
CA VAL A 284 20.94 0.26 8.96
C VAL A 284 22.20 0.67 9.76
N LYS A 285 23.25 1.07 9.05
CA LYS A 285 24.50 1.56 9.67
C LYS A 285 24.31 2.87 10.42
N LYS A 286 23.60 3.84 9.80
CA LYS A 286 23.37 5.17 10.38
C LYS A 286 22.63 5.12 11.70
N TYR A 287 21.63 4.27 11.81
CA TYR A 287 20.76 4.18 12.98
C TYR A 287 21.04 2.98 13.90
N ASN A 288 22.10 2.22 13.60
CA ASN A 288 22.48 1.01 14.34
C ASN A 288 21.30 0.03 14.52
N VAL A 289 20.57 -0.22 13.42
CA VAL A 289 19.43 -1.12 13.37
C VAL A 289 19.91 -2.54 13.03
N ASP A 290 19.30 -3.56 13.62
CA ASP A 290 19.53 -4.93 13.20
C ASP A 290 18.80 -5.21 11.88
N ALA A 291 19.57 -5.51 10.82
CA ALA A 291 19.04 -5.75 9.48
C ALA A 291 18.07 -6.96 9.44
N GLN A 292 18.34 -8.00 10.25
CA GLN A 292 17.47 -9.18 10.32
C GLN A 292 16.15 -8.85 11.01
N GLN A 293 16.18 -8.05 12.07
CA GLN A 293 14.96 -7.60 12.74
C GLN A 293 14.14 -6.69 11.83
N LEU A 294 14.78 -5.78 11.07
CA LEU A 294 14.09 -4.94 10.09
C LEU A 294 13.41 -5.78 9.00
N ALA A 295 14.09 -6.77 8.46
CA ALA A 295 13.53 -7.70 7.48
C ALA A 295 12.34 -8.49 8.05
N ASN A 296 12.44 -8.94 9.31
CA ASN A 296 11.35 -9.64 9.99
C ASN A 296 10.11 -8.73 10.16
N GLU A 297 10.29 -7.46 10.54
CA GLU A 297 9.19 -6.50 10.64
C GLU A 297 8.53 -6.24 9.28
N TYR A 298 9.31 -6.15 8.20
CA TYR A 298 8.77 -6.06 6.84
C TYR A 298 7.86 -7.26 6.52
N VAL A 299 8.34 -8.48 6.77
CA VAL A 299 7.56 -9.71 6.54
C VAL A 299 6.28 -9.72 7.39
N GLN A 300 6.33 -9.25 8.64
CA GLN A 300 5.12 -9.12 9.48
C GLN A 300 4.12 -8.12 8.90
N CYS A 301 4.59 -6.99 8.33
CA CYS A 301 3.72 -6.04 7.65
C CYS A 301 3.04 -6.67 6.42
N VAL A 302 3.77 -7.45 5.62
CA VAL A 302 3.19 -8.19 4.48
C VAL A 302 2.12 -9.17 4.94
N ARG A 303 2.39 -9.96 6.00
CA ARG A 303 1.41 -10.89 6.58
C ARG A 303 0.17 -10.19 7.13
N PHE A 304 0.36 -9.05 7.80
CA PHE A 304 -0.74 -8.22 8.26
C PHE A 304 -1.64 -7.79 7.09
N MET A 305 -1.06 -7.36 5.98
CA MET A 305 -1.82 -6.98 4.80
C MET A 305 -2.61 -8.15 4.18
N GLN A 306 -2.08 -9.38 4.24
CA GLN A 306 -2.79 -10.57 3.72
C GLN A 306 -4.12 -10.82 4.44
N GLN A 307 -4.25 -10.46 5.73
CA GLN A 307 -5.49 -10.62 6.48
C GLN A 307 -6.65 -9.75 5.94
N PHE A 308 -6.36 -8.69 5.20
CA PHE A 308 -7.37 -7.85 4.54
C PHE A 308 -7.84 -8.40 3.18
N TYR A 309 -7.25 -9.51 2.70
CA TYR A 309 -7.61 -10.15 1.43
C TYR A 309 -8.60 -11.31 1.58
N ILE A 310 -8.91 -11.73 2.81
CA ILE A 310 -9.77 -12.88 3.10
C ILE A 310 -11.17 -12.36 3.52
N GLY A 311 -11.70 -11.40 2.78
CA GLY A 311 -13.04 -10.88 2.98
C GLY A 311 -13.80 -10.77 1.67
#